data_d4eade698a8fb53bcf0f3e28e738deec
#
_entry.id   d4eade698a8fb53bcf0f3e28e738deec
#
_cell.length_a   1.000
_cell.length_b   1.000
_cell.length_c   1.000
_cell.angle_alpha   90.00
_cell.angle_beta   90.00
_cell.angle_gamma   90.00
#
_symmetry.space_group_name_H-M   'P 1'
#
loop_
_entity.id
_entity.type
_entity.pdbx_description
1 polymer ?
#
loop_
_entity_poly.entity_id
_entity_poly.type
_entity_poly.pdbx_seq_one_letter_code
_entity_poly.pdbx_strand_id
1 'polypeptide(L)'
;MKQLVRIFGLLLSSVCLIAVIPLVEAQQNPKLYVFTSGSLGGFPKAALQIGGQGNVDWAPVSFYVITHPKGNIIFDTGNNDKTITDPDGWWGPLAKGFGLKMTKDDAIPAQLAKIGLKPDDIKYVVVGHLHLDHGGNVSQFPNSTLVVQNDELKAAWWPDVGYSLYYIPGDFEATKKMNIIRLEGDLDMFGDGSFRLYKAPGHTPGSQFAVLRLKNTGPVILTSDTVYLKESLDKNLIPPIPGTWSPKGMYEGYQRIRLIRDTEGAQLFMAHDPELFKAAKQAPDFYD
;
A
#
# COMPACT_ATOMS: atom_id res chain seq x y z
N MET A 1 -49.17 69.15 -49.36
CA MET A 1 -49.24 68.36 -48.13
C MET A 1 -48.63 67.00 -48.45
N LYS A 2 -47.37 66.76 -48.00
CA LYS A 2 -46.60 65.53 -48.25
C LYS A 2 -46.52 64.79 -46.89
N GLN A 3 -47.08 63.62 -46.81
CA GLN A 3 -46.98 62.73 -45.63
C GLN A 3 -45.62 61.93 -45.72
N LEU A 4 -44.85 62.05 -44.68
CA LEU A 4 -43.65 61.27 -44.47
C LEU A 4 -44.00 59.94 -43.78
N VAL A 5 -43.80 58.82 -44.42
CA VAL A 5 -43.86 57.45 -43.83
C VAL A 5 -42.50 57.15 -43.21
N ARG A 6 -42.44 56.96 -41.86
CA ARG A 6 -41.28 56.46 -41.15
C ARG A 6 -41.37 54.96 -41.06
N ILE A 7 -40.41 54.27 -41.70
CA ILE A 7 -40.25 52.84 -41.56
C ILE A 7 -39.33 52.61 -40.37
N PHE A 8 -39.83 51.93 -39.30
CA PHE A 8 -39.05 51.45 -38.17
C PHE A 8 -38.53 50.05 -38.50
N GLY A 9 -37.22 49.91 -38.75
CA GLY A 9 -36.58 48.63 -38.89
C GLY A 9 -36.28 47.99 -37.50
N LEU A 10 -36.91 46.86 -37.19
CA LEU A 10 -36.57 46.07 -36.02
C LEU A 10 -35.34 45.22 -36.34
N LEU A 11 -34.20 45.51 -35.69
CA LEU A 11 -33.04 44.65 -35.68
C LEU A 11 -33.28 43.56 -34.60
N LEU A 12 -33.55 42.34 -35.03
CA LEU A 12 -33.54 41.16 -34.16
C LEU A 12 -32.05 40.74 -34.01
N SER A 13 -31.45 41.01 -32.86
CA SER A 13 -30.14 40.45 -32.46
C SER A 13 -30.37 39.05 -31.89
N SER A 14 -30.02 38.04 -32.68
CA SER A 14 -29.98 36.64 -32.22
C SER A 14 -28.80 36.44 -31.26
N VAL A 15 -29.06 36.37 -29.97
CA VAL A 15 -28.07 35.94 -28.97
C VAL A 15 -27.94 34.42 -29.02
N CYS A 16 -26.90 33.94 -29.63
CA CYS A 16 -26.55 32.51 -29.57
C CYS A 16 -26.03 32.19 -28.15
N LEU A 17 -26.87 31.57 -27.33
CA LEU A 17 -26.45 31.00 -26.05
C LEU A 17 -25.63 29.76 -26.34
N ILE A 18 -24.30 29.86 -26.27
CA ILE A 18 -23.40 28.69 -26.27
C ILE A 18 -23.57 28.05 -24.90
N ALA A 19 -24.30 26.95 -24.83
CA ALA A 19 -24.36 26.11 -23.65
C ALA A 19 -22.98 25.46 -23.48
N VAL A 20 -22.18 25.92 -22.51
CA VAL A 20 -20.97 25.24 -22.07
C VAL A 20 -21.45 24.02 -21.30
N ILE A 21 -21.52 22.86 -21.96
CA ILE A 21 -21.72 21.57 -21.31
C ILE A 21 -20.40 21.31 -20.57
N PRO A 22 -20.37 21.23 -19.23
CA PRO A 22 -19.18 20.81 -18.55
C PRO A 22 -18.85 19.40 -19.04
N LEU A 23 -17.67 19.22 -19.61
CA LEU A 23 -17.09 17.89 -19.81
C LEU A 23 -17.04 17.24 -18.43
N VAL A 24 -17.99 16.35 -18.14
CA VAL A 24 -17.88 15.44 -17.01
C VAL A 24 -16.70 14.54 -17.38
N GLU A 25 -15.53 14.86 -16.84
CA GLU A 25 -14.37 14.00 -16.93
C GLU A 25 -14.81 12.65 -16.36
N ALA A 26 -14.81 11.62 -17.21
CA ALA A 26 -15.24 10.29 -16.79
C ALA A 26 -14.39 9.91 -15.58
N GLN A 27 -15.03 9.78 -14.42
CA GLN A 27 -14.35 9.48 -13.16
C GLN A 27 -13.59 8.16 -13.37
N GLN A 28 -12.26 8.25 -13.45
CA GLN A 28 -11.43 7.08 -13.68
C GLN A 28 -11.61 6.14 -12.49
N ASN A 29 -11.89 4.85 -12.78
CA ASN A 29 -11.97 3.85 -11.73
C ASN A 29 -10.58 3.64 -11.12
N PRO A 30 -10.49 3.27 -9.84
CA PRO A 30 -9.21 2.88 -9.23
C PRO A 30 -8.58 1.72 -10.00
N LYS A 31 -7.24 1.74 -10.10
CA LYS A 31 -6.43 0.63 -10.64
C LYS A 31 -5.41 0.22 -9.61
N LEU A 32 -5.19 -1.07 -9.46
CA LEU A 32 -4.16 -1.65 -8.59
C LEU A 32 -3.01 -2.18 -9.43
N TYR A 33 -1.80 -1.74 -9.10
CA TYR A 33 -0.54 -2.23 -9.65
C TYR A 33 0.24 -2.95 -8.56
N VAL A 34 0.78 -4.12 -8.89
CA VAL A 34 1.59 -4.95 -8.00
C VAL A 34 3.06 -4.79 -8.35
N PHE A 35 3.86 -4.48 -7.35
CA PHE A 35 5.30 -4.28 -7.47
C PHE A 35 6.07 -5.12 -6.45
N THR A 36 7.38 -5.19 -6.62
CA THR A 36 8.30 -5.68 -5.60
C THR A 36 9.52 -4.77 -5.49
N SER A 37 10.01 -4.58 -4.27
CA SER A 37 11.25 -3.90 -3.95
C SER A 37 12.38 -4.91 -3.69
N GLY A 38 12.46 -5.95 -4.52
CA GLY A 38 13.39 -7.05 -4.35
C GLY A 38 12.80 -8.22 -3.58
N SER A 39 13.64 -9.01 -2.95
CA SER A 39 13.23 -10.25 -2.29
C SER A 39 14.07 -10.59 -1.07
N LEU A 40 13.49 -11.44 -0.22
CA LEU A 40 14.15 -12.12 0.88
C LEU A 40 14.22 -13.62 0.58
N GLY A 41 15.12 -14.36 1.22
CA GLY A 41 15.20 -15.80 1.00
C GLY A 41 16.40 -16.49 1.65
N GLY A 42 16.48 -17.81 1.45
CA GLY A 42 17.57 -18.61 2.02
C GLY A 42 17.44 -18.86 3.53
N PHE A 43 16.22 -18.76 4.10
CA PHE A 43 15.98 -18.99 5.52
C PHE A 43 14.89 -20.05 5.73
N PRO A 44 14.87 -20.70 6.93
CA PRO A 44 13.83 -21.69 7.25
C PRO A 44 12.44 -21.10 7.21
N LYS A 45 11.47 -21.80 6.61
CA LYS A 45 10.06 -21.40 6.59
C LYS A 45 9.49 -21.20 8.00
N ALA A 46 10.06 -21.88 8.99
CA ALA A 46 9.72 -21.69 10.39
C ALA A 46 9.94 -20.25 10.90
N ALA A 47 10.73 -19.42 10.20
CA ALA A 47 10.87 -17.99 10.51
C ALA A 47 9.63 -17.18 10.14
N LEU A 48 8.83 -17.61 9.14
CA LEU A 48 7.60 -16.95 8.73
C LEU A 48 6.35 -17.56 9.39
N GLN A 49 6.43 -18.81 9.83
CA GLN A 49 5.29 -19.49 10.46
C GLN A 49 5.77 -20.63 11.37
N ILE A 50 5.30 -20.65 12.60
CA ILE A 50 5.63 -21.72 13.56
C ILE A 50 5.21 -23.08 12.97
N GLY A 51 6.11 -24.06 13.00
CA GLY A 51 5.87 -25.38 12.42
C GLY A 51 6.06 -25.46 10.90
N GLY A 52 6.49 -24.35 10.24
CA GLY A 52 6.84 -24.36 8.82
C GLY A 52 7.98 -25.32 8.51
N GLN A 53 7.82 -26.15 7.47
CA GLN A 53 8.81 -27.13 7.04
C GLN A 53 9.54 -26.65 5.78
N GLY A 54 10.84 -27.00 5.66
CA GLY A 54 11.69 -26.60 4.54
C GLY A 54 12.17 -25.16 4.62
N ASN A 55 12.61 -24.64 3.47
CA ASN A 55 13.16 -23.30 3.34
C ASN A 55 12.24 -22.41 2.48
N VAL A 56 12.38 -21.10 2.68
CA VAL A 56 11.91 -20.07 1.78
C VAL A 56 13.13 -19.62 0.95
N ASP A 57 13.22 -20.09 -0.29
CA ASP A 57 14.34 -19.75 -1.15
C ASP A 57 14.20 -18.35 -1.75
N TRP A 58 12.96 -17.90 -1.91
CA TRP A 58 12.60 -16.59 -2.42
C TRP A 58 11.23 -16.17 -1.92
N ALA A 59 11.13 -14.98 -1.33
CA ALA A 59 9.90 -14.32 -0.95
C ALA A 59 9.94 -12.88 -1.50
N PRO A 60 8.92 -12.43 -2.23
CA PRO A 60 8.85 -11.05 -2.68
C PRO A 60 8.74 -10.10 -1.49
N VAL A 61 9.18 -8.87 -1.65
CA VAL A 61 8.84 -7.75 -0.77
C VAL A 61 7.91 -6.86 -1.57
N SER A 62 6.63 -7.22 -1.56
CA SER A 62 5.63 -6.58 -2.40
C SER A 62 5.19 -5.24 -1.82
N PHE A 63 4.96 -4.29 -2.72
CA PHE A 63 4.22 -3.07 -2.43
C PHE A 63 3.24 -2.79 -3.56
N TYR A 64 2.29 -1.90 -3.32
CA TYR A 64 1.17 -1.72 -4.23
C TYR A 64 0.97 -0.24 -4.52
N VAL A 65 0.65 0.09 -5.78
CA VAL A 65 0.24 1.44 -6.15
C VAL A 65 -1.20 1.41 -6.64
N ILE A 66 -2.01 2.28 -6.08
CA ILE A 66 -3.40 2.46 -6.48
C ILE A 66 -3.52 3.84 -7.13
N THR A 67 -3.80 3.88 -8.44
CA THR A 67 -4.22 5.13 -9.07
C THR A 67 -5.68 5.36 -8.74
N HIS A 68 -6.01 6.50 -8.13
CA HIS A 68 -7.34 6.80 -7.65
C HIS A 68 -7.73 8.24 -7.98
N PRO A 69 -8.99 8.54 -8.38
CA PRO A 69 -9.43 9.90 -8.73
C PRO A 69 -9.19 10.94 -7.63
N LYS A 70 -9.22 10.51 -6.38
CA LYS A 70 -8.97 11.38 -5.22
C LYS A 70 -7.49 11.52 -4.84
N GLY A 71 -6.59 10.86 -5.58
CA GLY A 71 -5.12 10.90 -5.44
C GLY A 71 -4.49 9.53 -5.33
N ASN A 72 -3.31 9.37 -5.94
CA ASN A 72 -2.58 8.11 -5.97
C ASN A 72 -2.11 7.71 -4.57
N ILE A 73 -2.21 6.41 -4.30
CA ILE A 73 -1.83 5.79 -3.03
C ILE A 73 -0.67 4.83 -3.31
N ILE A 74 0.33 4.80 -2.44
CA ILE A 74 1.23 3.67 -2.30
C ILE A 74 0.89 2.96 -0.99
N PHE A 75 0.70 1.64 -1.05
CA PHE A 75 0.48 0.79 0.12
C PHE A 75 1.73 -0.06 0.36
N ASP A 76 2.39 0.18 1.47
CA ASP A 76 3.76 -0.17 1.83
C ASP A 76 4.79 0.46 0.87
N THR A 77 6.05 0.55 1.29
CA THR A 77 7.14 1.18 0.53
C THR A 77 8.36 0.28 0.35
N GLY A 78 8.21 -1.00 0.70
CA GLY A 78 9.24 -2.02 0.49
C GLY A 78 10.54 -1.78 1.22
N ASN A 79 11.59 -2.47 0.76
CA ASN A 79 12.96 -2.32 1.25
C ASN A 79 13.54 -0.94 0.93
N ASN A 80 14.34 -0.39 1.82
CA ASN A 80 15.01 0.89 1.56
C ASN A 80 15.99 0.79 0.39
N ASP A 81 15.92 1.75 -0.55
CA ASP A 81 16.78 1.79 -1.75
C ASP A 81 18.29 1.88 -1.42
N LYS A 82 18.66 2.31 -0.22
CA LYS A 82 20.07 2.30 0.24
C LYS A 82 20.64 0.89 0.37
N THR A 83 19.79 -0.11 0.58
CA THR A 83 20.21 -1.51 0.65
C THR A 83 20.76 -2.05 -0.69
N ILE A 84 20.49 -1.36 -1.81
CA ILE A 84 21.05 -1.72 -3.12
C ILE A 84 22.58 -1.62 -3.14
N THR A 85 23.13 -0.62 -2.46
CA THR A 85 24.56 -0.33 -2.48
C THR A 85 25.25 -0.65 -1.16
N ASP A 86 24.52 -0.62 -0.06
CA ASP A 86 25.06 -0.86 1.28
C ASP A 86 24.04 -1.60 2.17
N PRO A 87 23.74 -2.87 1.86
CA PRO A 87 22.80 -3.66 2.64
C PRO A 87 23.22 -3.82 4.10
N ASP A 88 24.51 -4.07 4.35
CA ASP A 88 25.03 -4.29 5.70
C ASP A 88 25.10 -2.99 6.52
N GLY A 89 25.37 -1.85 5.87
CA GLY A 89 25.35 -0.55 6.53
C GLY A 89 23.94 -0.09 6.89
N TRP A 90 22.92 -0.54 6.15
CA TRP A 90 21.53 -0.12 6.40
C TRP A 90 20.76 -1.12 7.27
N TRP A 91 20.79 -2.41 6.96
CA TRP A 91 20.09 -3.46 7.69
C TRP A 91 20.97 -4.20 8.72
N GLY A 92 22.29 -3.96 8.70
CA GLY A 92 23.23 -4.70 9.53
C GLY A 92 23.17 -6.21 9.27
N PRO A 93 23.27 -7.03 10.33
CA PRO A 93 23.22 -8.49 10.19
C PRO A 93 21.95 -9.06 9.57
N LEU A 94 20.85 -8.29 9.58
CA LEU A 94 19.57 -8.71 9.02
C LEU A 94 19.62 -8.87 7.50
N ALA A 95 20.43 -8.06 6.80
CA ALA A 95 20.59 -8.16 5.35
C ALA A 95 21.02 -9.58 4.94
N LYS A 96 22.03 -10.12 5.61
CA LYS A 96 22.50 -11.49 5.41
C LYS A 96 21.52 -12.52 6.00
N GLY A 97 20.97 -12.26 7.18
CA GLY A 97 20.04 -13.16 7.87
C GLY A 97 18.78 -13.44 7.08
N PHE A 98 18.26 -12.43 6.39
CA PHE A 98 17.10 -12.56 5.51
C PHE A 98 17.47 -12.81 4.04
N GLY A 99 18.76 -12.90 3.70
CA GLY A 99 19.20 -13.12 2.33
C GLY A 99 18.65 -12.08 1.36
N LEU A 100 18.65 -10.81 1.79
CA LEU A 100 18.14 -9.67 1.01
C LEU A 100 18.78 -9.61 -0.37
N LYS A 101 17.95 -9.48 -1.39
CA LYS A 101 18.35 -9.26 -2.78
C LYS A 101 17.56 -8.11 -3.35
N MET A 102 18.25 -7.05 -3.73
CA MET A 102 17.68 -5.86 -4.33
C MET A 102 18.63 -5.29 -5.38
N THR A 103 18.11 -4.83 -6.50
CA THR A 103 18.82 -4.21 -7.59
C THR A 103 18.32 -2.79 -7.84
N LYS A 104 18.99 -2.04 -8.73
CA LYS A 104 18.54 -0.69 -9.10
C LYS A 104 17.16 -0.69 -9.75
N ASP A 105 16.78 -1.78 -10.40
CA ASP A 105 15.47 -1.90 -11.04
C ASP A 105 14.35 -2.09 -10.02
N ASP A 106 14.68 -2.53 -8.80
CA ASP A 106 13.73 -2.71 -7.71
C ASP A 106 13.50 -1.43 -6.89
N ALA A 107 14.32 -0.38 -7.14
CA ALA A 107 14.19 0.91 -6.46
C ALA A 107 12.83 1.56 -6.71
N ILE A 108 12.26 2.21 -5.69
CA ILE A 108 10.93 2.84 -5.78
C ILE A 108 10.77 3.74 -7.02
N PRO A 109 11.71 4.66 -7.35
CA PRO A 109 11.54 5.50 -8.54
C PRO A 109 11.54 4.70 -9.85
N ALA A 110 12.35 3.63 -9.95
CA ALA A 110 12.40 2.77 -11.13
C ALA A 110 11.11 1.96 -11.29
N GLN A 111 10.56 1.47 -10.18
CA GLN A 111 9.30 0.75 -10.18
C GLN A 111 8.12 1.66 -10.57
N LEU A 112 8.01 2.86 -9.99
CA LEU A 112 6.96 3.82 -10.32
C LEU A 112 7.02 4.27 -11.78
N ALA A 113 8.23 4.40 -12.34
CA ALA A 113 8.43 4.77 -13.74
C ALA A 113 7.81 3.77 -14.72
N LYS A 114 7.64 2.48 -14.36
CA LYS A 114 6.97 1.46 -15.20
C LYS A 114 5.52 1.82 -15.52
N ILE A 115 4.89 2.64 -14.68
CA ILE A 115 3.51 3.12 -14.86
C ILE A 115 3.43 4.63 -15.08
N GLY A 116 4.56 5.27 -15.42
CA GLY A 116 4.64 6.69 -15.73
C GLY A 116 4.52 7.62 -14.52
N LEU A 117 4.72 7.11 -13.30
CA LEU A 117 4.68 7.89 -12.06
C LEU A 117 6.08 8.10 -11.48
N LYS A 118 6.19 9.09 -10.61
CA LYS A 118 7.34 9.39 -9.75
C LYS A 118 6.87 9.58 -8.30
N PRO A 119 7.77 9.60 -7.30
CA PRO A 119 7.38 9.76 -5.89
C PRO A 119 6.48 10.96 -5.61
N ASP A 120 6.71 12.11 -6.27
CA ASP A 120 5.88 13.31 -6.10
C ASP A 120 4.43 13.17 -6.59
N ASP A 121 4.13 12.17 -7.42
CA ASP A 121 2.79 11.90 -7.91
C ASP A 121 1.96 11.07 -6.91
N ILE A 122 2.59 10.59 -5.83
CA ILE A 122 1.95 9.85 -4.75
C ILE A 122 1.41 10.83 -3.71
N LYS A 123 0.10 10.87 -3.57
CA LYS A 123 -0.57 11.75 -2.60
C LYS A 123 -0.62 11.14 -1.20
N TYR A 124 -0.78 9.84 -1.11
CA TYR A 124 -0.91 9.12 0.16
C TYR A 124 0.07 7.96 0.24
N VAL A 125 0.85 7.94 1.30
CA VAL A 125 1.63 6.77 1.72
C VAL A 125 0.86 6.07 2.81
N VAL A 126 0.40 4.87 2.56
CA VAL A 126 -0.28 4.02 3.54
C VAL A 126 0.66 2.88 3.87
N VAL A 127 0.96 2.69 5.14
CA VAL A 127 1.79 1.56 5.56
C VAL A 127 0.97 0.56 6.35
N GLY A 128 1.14 -0.71 6.04
CA GLY A 128 0.60 -1.78 6.88
C GLY A 128 1.24 -1.76 8.25
N HIS A 129 2.55 -1.47 8.29
CA HIS A 129 3.36 -1.20 9.47
C HIS A 129 4.72 -0.60 9.05
N LEU A 130 5.61 -0.27 10.02
CA LEU A 130 6.85 0.45 9.78
C LEU A 130 8.12 -0.41 9.90
N HIS A 131 8.05 -1.74 9.76
CA HIS A 131 9.25 -2.55 9.65
C HIS A 131 10.02 -2.24 8.35
N LEU A 132 11.28 -2.58 8.36
CA LEU A 132 12.31 -2.23 7.39
C LEU A 132 12.01 -2.64 5.93
N ASP A 133 11.15 -3.62 5.73
CA ASP A 133 10.72 -4.11 4.42
C ASP A 133 9.30 -3.65 4.00
N HIS A 134 8.66 -2.83 4.83
CA HIS A 134 7.36 -2.18 4.53
C HIS A 134 7.44 -0.66 4.60
N GLY A 135 8.11 -0.13 5.61
CA GLY A 135 8.34 1.30 5.80
C GLY A 135 9.64 1.82 5.19
N GLY A 136 10.41 0.99 4.50
CA GLY A 136 11.80 1.25 4.11
C GLY A 136 12.02 2.55 3.33
N ASN A 137 11.07 2.96 2.51
CA ASN A 137 11.20 4.16 1.68
C ASN A 137 10.19 5.28 2.02
N VAL A 138 9.56 5.28 3.20
CA VAL A 138 8.64 6.37 3.60
C VAL A 138 9.29 7.74 3.42
N SER A 139 10.58 7.87 3.70
CA SER A 139 11.34 9.12 3.56
C SER A 139 11.51 9.61 2.11
N GLN A 140 11.20 8.80 1.10
CA GLN A 140 11.21 9.24 -0.31
C GLN A 140 9.94 10.01 -0.71
N PHE A 141 8.94 10.10 0.16
CA PHE A 141 7.65 10.74 -0.10
C PHE A 141 7.38 11.94 0.83
N PRO A 142 8.30 12.91 0.93
CA PRO A 142 8.20 13.99 1.93
C PRO A 142 6.98 14.89 1.75
N ASN A 143 6.43 14.95 0.53
CA ASN A 143 5.28 15.78 0.16
C ASN A 143 3.94 15.04 0.26
N SER A 144 3.97 13.73 0.50
CA SER A 144 2.77 12.90 0.66
C SER A 144 2.19 13.02 2.07
N THR A 145 0.94 12.61 2.22
CA THR A 145 0.32 12.41 3.53
C THR A 145 0.50 10.95 3.95
N LEU A 146 1.21 10.72 5.05
CA LEU A 146 1.32 9.39 5.65
C LEU A 146 0.01 9.02 6.36
N VAL A 147 -0.50 7.80 6.11
CA VAL A 147 -1.69 7.24 6.78
C VAL A 147 -1.26 6.00 7.55
N VAL A 148 -1.30 6.07 8.86
CA VAL A 148 -0.72 5.06 9.75
C VAL A 148 -1.48 5.00 11.08
N GLN A 149 -1.55 3.82 11.71
CA GLN A 149 -2.08 3.70 13.06
C GLN A 149 -1.17 4.44 14.06
N ASN A 150 -1.77 5.14 15.01
CA ASN A 150 -1.05 5.86 16.03
C ASN A 150 -0.15 4.95 16.89
N ASP A 151 -0.63 3.72 17.16
CA ASP A 151 0.15 2.72 17.89
C ASP A 151 1.37 2.24 17.10
N GLU A 152 1.33 2.25 15.76
CA GLU A 152 2.48 1.93 14.92
C GLU A 152 3.57 3.00 15.01
N LEU A 153 3.19 4.28 14.94
CA LEU A 153 4.14 5.37 15.12
C LEU A 153 4.82 5.32 16.51
N LYS A 154 4.04 5.00 17.54
CA LYS A 154 4.60 4.82 18.89
C LYS A 154 5.58 3.66 18.93
N ALA A 155 5.20 2.49 18.40
CA ALA A 155 6.06 1.32 18.38
C ALA A 155 7.33 1.54 17.56
N ALA A 156 7.24 2.24 16.42
CA ALA A 156 8.40 2.51 15.57
C ALA A 156 9.42 3.47 16.25
N TRP A 157 8.94 4.52 16.93
CA TRP A 157 9.82 5.48 17.60
C TRP A 157 10.27 5.04 19.00
N TRP A 158 9.45 4.26 19.71
CA TRP A 158 9.71 3.75 21.06
C TRP A 158 9.29 2.28 21.16
N PRO A 159 10.01 1.38 20.46
CA PRO A 159 9.64 -0.03 20.44
C PRO A 159 9.78 -0.70 21.81
N ASP A 160 8.91 -1.67 22.05
CA ASP A 160 9.03 -2.56 23.21
C ASP A 160 10.35 -3.34 23.18
N VAL A 161 10.83 -3.75 24.35
CA VAL A 161 12.05 -4.57 24.46
C VAL A 161 11.90 -5.84 23.66
N GLY A 162 12.87 -6.09 22.76
CA GLY A 162 12.88 -7.26 21.88
C GLY A 162 12.18 -7.06 20.53
N TYR A 163 11.49 -5.93 20.30
CA TYR A 163 10.81 -5.64 19.02
C TYR A 163 11.48 -4.52 18.21
N SER A 164 12.55 -3.91 18.75
CA SER A 164 13.26 -2.81 18.07
C SER A 164 14.03 -3.23 16.81
N LEU A 165 14.28 -4.53 16.64
CA LEU A 165 15.19 -5.07 15.63
C LEU A 165 14.80 -4.70 14.19
N TYR A 166 13.51 -4.60 13.92
CA TYR A 166 12.97 -4.38 12.58
C TYR A 166 12.61 -2.94 12.27
N TYR A 167 12.73 -2.04 13.24
CA TYR A 167 12.49 -0.61 13.05
C TYR A 167 13.81 0.13 12.81
N ILE A 168 14.00 0.65 11.60
CA ILE A 168 15.18 1.46 11.24
C ILE A 168 14.74 2.93 11.20
N PRO A 169 15.09 3.77 12.19
CA PRO A 169 14.63 5.16 12.25
C PRO A 169 14.88 5.97 10.99
N GLY A 170 15.98 5.69 10.26
CA GLY A 170 16.29 6.36 9.00
C GLY A 170 15.28 6.13 7.88
N ASP A 171 14.52 5.02 7.92
CA ASP A 171 13.50 4.70 6.92
C ASP A 171 12.31 5.65 7.00
N PHE A 172 11.92 6.04 8.23
CA PHE A 172 10.72 6.83 8.50
C PHE A 172 11.02 8.16 9.21
N GLU A 173 12.27 8.64 9.23
CA GLU A 173 12.62 9.90 9.89
C GLU A 173 11.86 11.11 9.31
N ALA A 174 11.53 11.08 8.03
CA ALA A 174 10.73 12.11 7.38
C ALA A 174 9.35 12.30 8.03
N THR A 175 8.82 11.28 8.73
CA THR A 175 7.53 11.36 9.44
C THR A 175 7.48 12.50 10.47
N LYS A 176 8.63 12.96 10.97
CA LYS A 176 8.71 14.13 11.86
C LYS A 176 8.25 15.44 11.19
N LYS A 177 8.22 15.48 9.85
CA LYS A 177 7.89 16.68 9.06
C LYS A 177 6.76 16.48 8.05
N MET A 178 6.36 15.25 7.80
CA MET A 178 5.26 14.91 6.89
C MET A 178 3.90 15.29 7.47
N ASN A 179 2.93 15.51 6.59
CA ASN A 179 1.54 15.46 7.00
C ASN A 179 1.17 14.03 7.37
N ILE A 180 0.49 13.82 8.49
CA ILE A 180 0.13 12.49 8.98
C ILE A 180 -1.35 12.43 9.35
N ILE A 181 -2.05 11.44 8.81
CA ILE A 181 -3.35 11.00 9.31
C ILE A 181 -3.07 9.85 10.30
N ARG A 182 -3.19 10.13 11.59
CA ARG A 182 -3.02 9.15 12.66
C ARG A 182 -4.34 8.47 12.94
N LEU A 183 -4.36 7.16 12.80
CA LEU A 183 -5.56 6.35 12.97
C LEU A 183 -5.60 5.69 14.35
N GLU A 184 -6.79 5.53 14.89
CA GLU A 184 -7.06 4.72 16.08
C GLU A 184 -8.21 3.74 15.77
N GLY A 185 -8.01 2.89 14.75
CA GLY A 185 -9.02 1.93 14.29
C GLY A 185 -9.12 1.87 12.77
N ASP A 186 -10.30 1.48 12.30
CA ASP A 186 -10.59 1.35 10.88
C ASP A 186 -10.88 2.71 10.24
N LEU A 187 -10.61 2.81 8.93
CA LEU A 187 -10.88 4.00 8.14
C LEU A 187 -11.46 3.63 6.77
N ASP A 188 -12.58 4.22 6.39
CA ASP A 188 -12.95 4.38 4.99
C ASP A 188 -12.29 5.65 4.47
N MET A 189 -11.19 5.49 3.72
CA MET A 189 -10.30 6.60 3.38
C MET A 189 -10.98 7.71 2.60
N PHE A 190 -11.97 7.37 1.78
CA PHE A 190 -12.67 8.31 0.92
C PHE A 190 -14.15 8.43 1.24
N GLY A 191 -14.68 7.67 2.21
CA GLY A 191 -16.06 7.67 2.63
C GLY A 191 -17.04 7.04 1.61
N ASP A 192 -16.53 6.36 0.58
CA ASP A 192 -17.29 5.74 -0.50
C ASP A 192 -17.09 4.20 -0.56
N GLY A 193 -16.34 3.65 0.37
CA GLY A 193 -16.05 2.23 0.46
C GLY A 193 -15.02 1.72 -0.55
N SER A 194 -14.47 2.57 -1.42
CA SER A 194 -13.52 2.16 -2.46
C SER A 194 -12.19 1.67 -1.88
N PHE A 195 -11.69 2.33 -0.82
CA PHE A 195 -10.46 1.95 -0.14
C PHE A 195 -10.62 2.07 1.38
N ARG A 196 -10.58 0.92 2.06
CA ARG A 196 -10.76 0.81 3.51
C ARG A 196 -9.54 0.22 4.18
N LEU A 197 -9.13 0.81 5.30
CA LEU A 197 -8.09 0.32 6.17
C LEU A 197 -8.72 -0.34 7.40
N TYR A 198 -8.13 -1.45 7.81
CA TYR A 198 -8.59 -2.25 8.94
C TYR A 198 -7.44 -2.44 9.93
N LYS A 199 -7.58 -1.93 11.14
CA LYS A 199 -6.61 -2.14 12.22
C LYS A 199 -6.55 -3.64 12.57
N ALA A 200 -5.34 -4.20 12.61
CA ALA A 200 -5.08 -5.62 12.89
C ALA A 200 -3.83 -5.78 13.77
N PRO A 201 -3.87 -5.34 15.05
CA PRO A 201 -2.70 -5.35 15.93
C PRO A 201 -2.33 -6.79 16.29
N GLY A 202 -1.31 -7.31 15.64
CA GLY A 202 -0.87 -8.70 15.79
C GLY A 202 0.59 -8.88 15.50
N HIS A 203 1.03 -8.58 14.29
CA HIS A 203 2.43 -8.55 13.89
C HIS A 203 3.17 -7.41 14.61
N THR A 204 2.62 -6.20 14.54
CA THR A 204 3.03 -5.05 15.35
C THR A 204 1.82 -4.48 16.10
N PRO A 205 2.02 -3.56 17.09
CA PRO A 205 0.93 -2.91 17.82
C PRO A 205 -0.04 -2.12 16.93
N GLY A 206 0.46 -1.60 15.81
CA GLY A 206 -0.30 -0.76 14.90
C GLY A 206 -0.45 -1.35 13.49
N SER A 207 -0.26 -2.65 13.30
CA SER A 207 -0.48 -3.29 12.00
C SER A 207 -1.89 -3.05 11.48
N GLN A 208 -1.99 -2.88 10.17
CA GLN A 208 -3.25 -2.75 9.44
C GLN A 208 -3.15 -3.40 8.06
N PHE A 209 -4.29 -3.80 7.52
CA PHE A 209 -4.44 -4.26 6.14
C PHE A 209 -5.44 -3.39 5.39
N ALA A 210 -5.46 -3.47 4.06
CA ALA A 210 -6.39 -2.70 3.24
C ALA A 210 -7.34 -3.59 2.43
N VAL A 211 -8.56 -3.08 2.18
CA VAL A 211 -9.50 -3.63 1.21
C VAL A 211 -9.78 -2.56 0.16
N LEU A 212 -9.47 -2.89 -1.09
CA LEU A 212 -9.73 -2.05 -2.25
C LEU A 212 -10.84 -2.70 -3.09
N ARG A 213 -11.85 -1.94 -3.49
CA ARG A 213 -12.92 -2.40 -4.37
C ARG A 213 -12.68 -1.88 -5.77
N LEU A 214 -12.41 -2.81 -6.68
CA LEU A 214 -12.16 -2.57 -8.09
C LEU A 214 -13.43 -2.89 -8.89
N LYS A 215 -13.62 -2.21 -9.99
CA LYS A 215 -14.87 -2.30 -10.77
C LYS A 215 -15.04 -3.66 -11.44
N ASN A 216 -14.00 -4.14 -12.12
CA ASN A 216 -14.05 -5.39 -12.89
C ASN A 216 -13.47 -6.57 -12.11
N THR A 217 -12.44 -6.34 -11.31
CA THR A 217 -11.79 -7.36 -10.49
C THR A 217 -12.60 -7.73 -9.24
N GLY A 218 -13.39 -6.79 -8.73
CA GLY A 218 -14.07 -6.92 -7.44
C GLY A 218 -13.16 -6.52 -6.26
N PRO A 219 -13.51 -6.96 -5.02
CA PRO A 219 -12.73 -6.63 -3.85
C PRO A 219 -11.41 -7.38 -3.80
N VAL A 220 -10.35 -6.69 -3.36
CA VAL A 220 -9.03 -7.25 -3.10
C VAL A 220 -8.56 -6.87 -1.70
N ILE A 221 -7.80 -7.73 -1.05
CA ILE A 221 -7.23 -7.51 0.29
C ILE A 221 -5.72 -7.43 0.14
N LEU A 222 -5.13 -6.30 0.52
CA LEU A 222 -3.69 -6.09 0.64
C LEU A 222 -3.32 -6.36 2.09
N THR A 223 -2.73 -7.53 2.38
CA THR A 223 -2.62 -8.02 3.76
C THR A 223 -1.48 -7.38 4.55
N SER A 224 -0.42 -6.86 3.87
CA SER A 224 0.85 -6.59 4.54
C SER A 224 1.22 -7.80 5.42
N ASP A 225 1.85 -7.60 6.57
CA ASP A 225 2.24 -8.69 7.47
C ASP A 225 1.18 -9.10 8.48
N THR A 226 -0.08 -8.65 8.30
CA THR A 226 -1.18 -9.32 8.99
C THR A 226 -1.23 -10.80 8.61
N VAL A 227 -0.81 -11.15 7.37
CA VAL A 227 -0.63 -12.54 6.91
C VAL A 227 0.58 -12.61 5.98
N TYR A 228 1.58 -13.43 6.31
CA TYR A 228 2.76 -13.62 5.47
C TYR A 228 2.50 -14.51 4.25
N LEU A 229 1.93 -15.68 4.47
CA LEU A 229 1.71 -16.71 3.46
C LEU A 229 0.26 -17.17 3.46
N LYS A 230 -0.23 -17.57 2.30
CA LYS A 230 -1.56 -18.20 2.19
C LYS A 230 -1.68 -19.43 3.11
N GLU A 231 -0.63 -20.25 3.18
CA GLU A 231 -0.59 -21.39 4.09
C GLU A 231 -0.76 -20.98 5.56
N SER A 232 -0.15 -19.85 5.96
CA SER A 232 -0.29 -19.31 7.32
C SER A 232 -1.75 -18.99 7.64
N LEU A 233 -2.44 -18.34 6.70
CA LEU A 233 -3.86 -18.02 6.84
C LEU A 233 -4.72 -19.30 6.91
N ASP A 234 -4.51 -20.23 5.99
CA ASP A 234 -5.35 -21.43 5.85
C ASP A 234 -5.19 -22.39 7.06
N LYS A 235 -3.99 -22.45 7.64
CA LYS A 235 -3.66 -23.38 8.73
C LYS A 235 -3.57 -22.73 10.12
N ASN A 236 -3.84 -21.42 10.25
CA ASN A 236 -3.64 -20.64 11.47
C ASN A 236 -2.22 -20.71 12.02
N LEU A 237 -1.22 -20.63 11.16
CA LEU A 237 0.19 -20.61 11.56
C LEU A 237 0.68 -19.16 11.66
N ILE A 238 1.09 -18.75 12.85
CA ILE A 238 1.62 -17.39 13.08
C ILE A 238 3.14 -17.41 13.07
N PRO A 239 3.80 -16.26 12.80
CA PRO A 239 5.24 -16.14 12.93
C PRO A 239 5.72 -16.34 14.36
N PRO A 240 6.98 -16.78 14.60
CA PRO A 240 7.59 -16.72 15.92
C PRO A 240 7.87 -15.25 16.33
N ILE A 241 8.17 -15.04 17.62
CA ILE A 241 8.70 -13.77 18.12
C ILE A 241 10.09 -13.56 17.49
N PRO A 242 10.45 -12.32 17.04
CA PRO A 242 9.70 -11.08 17.20
C PRO A 242 8.73 -10.75 16.06
N GLY A 243 8.47 -11.63 15.10
CA GLY A 243 7.49 -11.45 14.03
C GLY A 243 6.03 -11.48 14.49
N THR A 244 5.77 -11.71 15.78
CA THR A 244 4.45 -11.69 16.40
C THR A 244 4.50 -10.89 17.70
N TRP A 245 3.91 -9.69 17.70
CA TRP A 245 3.72 -8.89 18.90
C TRP A 245 2.57 -9.44 19.77
N SER A 246 1.47 -9.84 19.16
CA SER A 246 0.30 -10.41 19.83
C SER A 246 -0.22 -11.63 19.09
N PRO A 247 -0.02 -12.86 19.62
CA PRO A 247 -0.60 -14.07 19.03
C PRO A 247 -2.12 -14.00 18.88
N LYS A 248 -2.82 -13.46 19.89
CA LYS A 248 -4.27 -13.25 19.83
C LYS A 248 -4.63 -12.31 18.67
N GLY A 249 -3.93 -11.18 18.55
CA GLY A 249 -4.16 -10.20 17.49
C GLY A 249 -3.91 -10.79 16.10
N MET A 250 -2.88 -11.64 15.93
CA MET A 250 -2.66 -12.36 14.66
C MET A 250 -3.85 -13.22 14.27
N TYR A 251 -4.38 -14.03 15.19
CA TYR A 251 -5.55 -14.87 14.93
C TYR A 251 -6.81 -14.03 14.63
N GLU A 252 -7.03 -12.95 15.36
CA GLU A 252 -8.15 -12.02 15.08
C GLU A 252 -8.02 -11.38 13.71
N GLY A 253 -6.80 -10.97 13.30
CA GLY A 253 -6.50 -10.49 11.95
C GLY A 253 -6.81 -11.54 10.88
N TYR A 254 -6.37 -12.80 11.10
CA TYR A 254 -6.67 -13.91 10.19
C TYR A 254 -8.17 -14.16 10.05
N GLN A 255 -8.90 -14.17 11.16
CA GLN A 255 -10.36 -14.36 11.14
C GLN A 255 -11.04 -13.23 10.36
N ARG A 256 -10.61 -11.99 10.57
CA ARG A 256 -11.18 -10.84 9.88
C ARG A 256 -10.92 -10.88 8.37
N ILE A 257 -9.70 -11.22 7.96
CA ILE A 257 -9.35 -11.39 6.55
C ILE A 257 -10.16 -12.51 5.91
N ARG A 258 -10.28 -13.68 6.57
CA ARG A 258 -11.12 -14.78 6.07
C ARG A 258 -12.59 -14.37 5.94
N LEU A 259 -13.13 -13.67 6.94
CA LEU A 259 -14.52 -13.21 6.88
C LEU A 259 -14.75 -12.33 5.65
N ILE A 260 -13.90 -11.33 5.41
CA ILE A 260 -14.02 -10.43 4.25
C ILE A 260 -13.82 -11.22 2.94
N ARG A 261 -12.78 -12.06 2.87
CA ARG A 261 -12.53 -12.92 1.71
C ARG A 261 -13.74 -13.77 1.35
N ASP A 262 -14.31 -14.46 2.34
CA ASP A 262 -15.36 -15.47 2.11
C ASP A 262 -16.74 -14.83 1.90
N THR A 263 -17.02 -13.68 2.52
CA THR A 263 -18.31 -12.99 2.36
C THR A 263 -18.37 -12.08 1.14
N GLU A 264 -17.24 -11.50 0.74
CA GLU A 264 -17.17 -10.56 -0.39
C GLU A 264 -16.54 -11.18 -1.65
N GLY A 265 -16.00 -12.41 -1.57
CA GLY A 265 -15.25 -13.04 -2.67
C GLY A 265 -13.92 -12.34 -2.96
N ALA A 266 -13.30 -11.74 -1.93
CA ALA A 266 -12.12 -10.91 -2.12
C ALA A 266 -10.87 -11.72 -2.45
N GLN A 267 -10.08 -11.24 -3.42
CA GLN A 267 -8.77 -11.81 -3.76
C GLN A 267 -7.70 -11.36 -2.76
N LEU A 268 -6.75 -12.24 -2.44
CA LEU A 268 -5.68 -11.98 -1.50
C LEU A 268 -4.40 -11.56 -2.21
N PHE A 269 -3.80 -10.45 -1.75
CA PHE A 269 -2.49 -9.97 -2.15
C PHE A 269 -1.61 -9.89 -0.89
N MET A 270 -0.64 -10.80 -0.79
CA MET A 270 0.25 -10.95 0.36
C MET A 270 1.64 -10.46 0.02
N ALA A 271 2.29 -9.79 0.98
CA ALA A 271 3.57 -9.15 0.72
C ALA A 271 4.70 -10.15 0.43
N HIS A 272 4.64 -11.33 1.06
CA HIS A 272 5.73 -12.31 1.06
C HIS A 272 5.38 -13.68 0.48
N ASP A 273 4.19 -13.84 -0.11
CA ASP A 273 3.79 -15.14 -0.69
C ASP A 273 4.31 -15.29 -2.13
N PRO A 274 5.27 -16.21 -2.38
CA PRO A 274 5.86 -16.40 -3.69
C PRO A 274 4.87 -16.83 -4.77
N GLU A 275 3.94 -17.70 -4.41
CA GLU A 275 3.02 -18.29 -5.39
C GLU A 275 1.93 -17.29 -5.78
N LEU A 276 1.40 -16.55 -4.81
CA LEU A 276 0.44 -15.48 -5.10
C LEU A 276 1.08 -14.36 -5.93
N PHE A 277 2.32 -13.99 -5.62
CA PHE A 277 3.03 -12.96 -6.40
C PHE A 277 3.28 -13.39 -7.84
N LYS A 278 3.75 -14.63 -8.06
CA LYS A 278 3.98 -15.17 -9.42
C LYS A 278 2.70 -15.27 -10.23
N ALA A 279 1.58 -15.56 -9.58
CA ALA A 279 0.27 -15.66 -10.25
C ALA A 279 -0.37 -14.30 -10.51
N ALA A 280 0.08 -13.23 -9.82
CA ALA A 280 -0.46 -11.90 -9.98
C ALA A 280 0.02 -11.23 -11.27
N LYS A 281 -0.84 -10.39 -11.86
CA LYS A 281 -0.40 -9.39 -12.83
C LYS A 281 0.54 -8.43 -12.13
N GLN A 282 1.71 -8.22 -12.69
CA GLN A 282 2.70 -7.28 -12.16
C GLN A 282 2.77 -6.04 -13.05
N ALA A 283 3.15 -4.91 -12.48
CA ALA A 283 3.29 -3.67 -13.23
C ALA A 283 4.21 -3.84 -14.47
N PRO A 284 3.85 -3.26 -15.64
CA PRO A 284 2.82 -2.24 -15.85
C PRO A 284 1.37 -2.75 -15.98
N ASP A 285 1.12 -4.06 -15.96
CA ASP A 285 -0.23 -4.60 -15.96
C ASP A 285 -0.94 -4.27 -14.64
N PHE A 286 -2.29 -4.21 -14.67
CA PHE A 286 -3.09 -3.77 -13.54
C PHE A 286 -4.37 -4.58 -13.36
N TYR A 287 -4.99 -4.39 -12.22
CA TYR A 287 -6.36 -4.79 -11.88
C TYR A 287 -7.24 -3.54 -11.78
N ASP A 288 -8.50 -3.62 -12.26
CA ASP A 288 -9.46 -2.52 -12.30
C ASP A 288 -10.91 -2.95 -11.99
#